data_2302214b342f7d6127e0446ea9a576f6
#
_entry.id   2302214b342f7d6127e0446ea9a576f6
#
_cell.length_a   1.000
_cell.length_b   1.000
_cell.length_c   1.000
_cell.angle_alpha   90.00
_cell.angle_beta   90.00
_cell.angle_gamma   90.00
#
_symmetry.space_group_name_H-M   'P 1'
#
loop_
_entity.id
_entity.type
_entity.pdbx_description
1 polymer ?
#
loop_
_entity_poly.entity_id
_entity_poly.type
_entity_poly.pdbx_seq_one_letter_code
_entity_poly.pdbx_strand_id
1 'polypeptide(L)'
;MEKRRPHYDLIQAELHCIEALSLTVTARHGIKAIGMTLGDVLQVIQQLSMGNFYKSMTAQADSRVWQDVYHSQWKGRRLYVKFQKHEKYFIVSFKER
;
A
#
# COMPACT_ATOMS: atom_id res chain seq x y z
N MET A 1 -15.52 7.45 5.62
CA MET A 1 -15.17 7.23 7.04
C MET A 1 -13.67 6.99 7.16
N GLU A 2 -13.06 7.51 8.20
CA GLU A 2 -11.63 7.37 8.44
C GLU A 2 -11.39 6.94 9.89
N LYS A 3 -10.27 6.26 10.12
CA LYS A 3 -9.82 5.92 11.47
C LYS A 3 -8.29 5.96 11.53
N ARG A 4 -7.76 6.10 12.76
CA ARG A 4 -6.32 6.28 12.99
C ARG A 4 -5.60 5.00 13.39
N ARG A 5 -6.23 3.85 13.18
CA ARG A 5 -5.61 2.55 13.39
C ARG A 5 -5.81 1.68 12.16
N PRO A 6 -4.89 0.78 11.84
CA PRO A 6 -5.03 -0.08 10.66
C PRO A 6 -6.28 -0.95 10.75
N HIS A 7 -6.93 -1.14 9.61
CA HIS A 7 -8.01 -2.11 9.48
C HIS A 7 -7.44 -3.51 9.26
N TYR A 8 -6.31 -3.60 8.54
CA TYR A 8 -5.68 -4.87 8.20
C TYR A 8 -4.39 -5.06 8.98
N ASP A 9 -4.02 -6.32 9.19
CA ASP A 9 -2.74 -6.68 9.81
C ASP A 9 -1.61 -6.43 8.81
N LEU A 10 -0.69 -5.54 9.15
CA LEU A 10 0.42 -5.18 8.28
C LEU A 10 1.33 -6.37 7.98
N ILE A 11 1.59 -7.22 8.98
CA ILE A 11 2.45 -8.39 8.80
C ILE A 11 1.85 -9.34 7.78
N GLN A 12 0.54 -9.58 7.84
CA GLN A 12 -0.16 -10.42 6.87
C GLN A 12 -0.11 -9.82 5.46
N ALA A 13 -0.32 -8.50 5.36
CA ALA A 13 -0.25 -7.80 4.07
C ALA A 13 1.14 -7.90 3.47
N GLU A 14 2.20 -7.69 4.27
CA GLU A 14 3.58 -7.81 3.81
C GLU A 14 3.90 -9.23 3.34
N LEU A 15 3.55 -10.24 4.13
CA LEU A 15 3.81 -11.64 3.78
C LEU A 15 3.11 -12.01 2.47
N HIS A 16 1.87 -11.58 2.29
CA HIS A 16 1.14 -11.85 1.06
C HIS A 16 1.83 -11.18 -0.15
N CYS A 17 2.29 -9.93 0.01
CA CYS A 17 2.99 -9.22 -1.05
C CYS A 17 4.32 -9.87 -1.43
N ILE A 18 5.02 -10.48 -0.47
CA ILE A 18 6.25 -11.22 -0.75
C ILE A 18 5.95 -12.45 -1.61
N GLU A 19 4.85 -13.16 -1.31
CA GLU A 19 4.47 -14.38 -2.03
C GLU A 19 3.87 -14.09 -3.39
N ALA A 20 2.96 -13.10 -3.46
CA ALA A 20 2.21 -12.81 -4.68
C ALA A 20 1.86 -11.32 -4.73
N LEU A 21 2.72 -10.55 -5.37
CA LEU A 21 2.53 -9.10 -5.48
C LEU A 21 1.36 -8.78 -6.40
N SER A 22 0.23 -8.40 -5.80
CA SER A 22 -0.99 -8.03 -6.51
C SER A 22 -1.12 -6.51 -6.57
N LEU A 23 -1.07 -5.96 -7.78
CA LEU A 23 -1.10 -4.52 -8.03
C LEU A 23 -2.26 -4.16 -8.94
N THR A 24 -2.96 -3.08 -8.61
CA THR A 24 -3.96 -2.52 -9.53
C THR A 24 -3.24 -1.77 -10.67
N VAL A 25 -3.98 -1.46 -11.73
CA VAL A 25 -3.45 -0.66 -12.84
C VAL A 25 -2.98 0.71 -12.34
N THR A 26 -3.74 1.33 -11.45
CA THR A 26 -3.36 2.62 -10.85
C THR A 26 -2.03 2.51 -10.10
N ALA A 27 -1.85 1.46 -9.30
CA ALA A 27 -0.61 1.24 -8.58
C ALA A 27 0.57 1.03 -9.55
N ARG A 28 0.36 0.24 -10.61
CA ARG A 28 1.40 0.01 -11.63
C ARG A 28 1.82 1.30 -12.32
N HIS A 29 0.86 2.18 -12.64
CA HIS A 29 1.15 3.47 -13.25
C HIS A 29 1.98 4.35 -12.32
N GLY A 30 1.65 4.39 -11.03
CA GLY A 30 2.41 5.15 -10.04
C GLY A 30 3.84 4.66 -9.90
N ILE A 31 4.04 3.34 -9.86
CA ILE A 31 5.36 2.72 -9.78
C ILE A 31 6.20 3.09 -11.00
N LYS A 32 5.62 2.99 -12.18
CA LYS A 32 6.29 3.32 -13.43
C LYS A 32 6.69 4.80 -13.49
N ALA A 33 5.81 5.68 -13.00
CA ALA A 33 6.06 7.12 -13.00
C ALA A 33 7.26 7.49 -12.13
N ILE A 34 7.54 6.73 -11.08
CA ILE A 34 8.68 6.96 -10.19
C ILE A 34 9.96 6.30 -10.73
N GLY A 35 9.82 5.39 -11.69
CA GLY A 35 10.96 4.63 -12.21
C GLY A 35 11.39 3.48 -11.32
N MET A 36 10.49 2.95 -10.48
CA MET A 36 10.78 1.82 -9.61
C MET A 36 10.58 0.49 -10.33
N THR A 37 11.38 -0.49 -9.95
CA THR A 37 11.18 -1.89 -10.35
C THR A 37 10.27 -2.57 -9.33
N LEU A 38 9.75 -3.76 -9.67
CA LEU A 38 8.98 -4.55 -8.72
C LEU A 38 9.81 -4.97 -7.51
N GLY A 39 11.13 -5.21 -7.71
CA GLY A 39 12.04 -5.48 -6.62
C GLY A 39 12.15 -4.31 -5.65
N ASP A 40 12.19 -3.08 -6.17
CA ASP A 40 12.20 -1.88 -5.35
C ASP A 40 10.91 -1.76 -4.54
N VAL A 41 9.76 -2.05 -5.16
CA VAL A 41 8.46 -2.03 -4.50
C VAL A 41 8.45 -3.03 -3.34
N LEU A 42 8.93 -4.25 -3.56
CA LEU A 42 9.01 -5.27 -2.51
C LEU A 42 9.88 -4.82 -1.34
N GLN A 43 11.01 -4.16 -1.62
CA GLN A 43 11.85 -3.61 -0.56
C GLN A 43 11.12 -2.59 0.29
N VAL A 44 10.38 -1.69 -0.34
CA VAL A 44 9.58 -0.68 0.38
C VAL A 44 8.54 -1.37 1.25
N ILE A 45 7.81 -2.34 0.70
CA ILE A 45 6.78 -3.08 1.46
C ILE A 45 7.39 -3.79 2.67
N GLN A 46 8.53 -4.45 2.49
CA GLN A 46 9.21 -5.18 3.57
C GLN A 46 9.70 -4.26 4.69
N GLN A 47 9.95 -2.99 4.38
CA GLN A 47 10.43 -2.01 5.35
C GLN A 47 9.31 -1.25 6.06
N LEU A 48 8.06 -1.44 5.64
CA LEU A 48 6.94 -0.77 6.30
C LEU A 48 6.80 -1.23 7.75
N SER A 49 6.52 -0.28 8.62
CA SER A 49 6.26 -0.52 10.03
C SER A 49 5.05 0.30 10.47
N MET A 50 4.62 0.12 11.69
CA MET A 50 3.50 0.90 12.23
C MET A 50 3.81 2.40 12.30
N GLY A 51 5.10 2.77 12.36
CA GLY A 51 5.51 4.17 12.28
C GLY A 51 5.21 4.82 10.92
N ASN A 52 5.00 4.03 9.89
CA ASN A 52 4.64 4.52 8.55
C ASN A 52 3.14 4.65 8.34
N PHE A 53 2.34 4.13 9.26
CA PHE A 53 0.88 4.18 9.12
C PHE A 53 0.37 5.61 9.15
N TYR A 54 -0.47 5.97 8.18
CA TYR A 54 -1.07 7.30 8.08
C TYR A 54 -2.52 7.27 8.53
N LYS A 55 -3.38 6.53 7.82
CA LYS A 55 -4.79 6.42 8.17
C LYS A 55 -5.43 5.21 7.50
N SER A 56 -6.60 4.82 8.01
CA SER A 56 -7.48 3.88 7.35
C SER A 56 -8.76 4.62 6.94
N MET A 57 -9.27 4.32 5.75
CA MET A 57 -10.47 4.96 5.23
C MET A 57 -11.28 3.98 4.41
N THR A 58 -12.56 4.29 4.23
CA THR A 58 -13.42 3.47 3.35
C THR A 58 -13.24 3.90 1.89
N ALA A 59 -13.35 2.94 0.97
CA ALA A 59 -13.27 3.21 -0.46
C ALA A 59 -14.47 4.04 -0.91
N GLN A 60 -14.27 4.93 -1.89
CA GLN A 60 -15.34 5.76 -2.43
C GLN A 60 -16.43 4.94 -3.10
N ALA A 61 -16.04 3.89 -3.82
CA ALA A 61 -16.98 3.06 -4.57
C ALA A 61 -17.81 2.14 -3.66
N ASP A 62 -17.29 1.78 -2.49
CA ASP A 62 -17.97 0.88 -1.55
C ASP A 62 -17.51 1.19 -0.13
N SER A 63 -18.42 1.77 0.67
CA SER A 63 -18.13 2.15 2.05
C SER A 63 -17.92 0.97 2.99
N ARG A 64 -18.13 -0.27 2.54
CA ARG A 64 -17.87 -1.48 3.32
C ARG A 64 -16.42 -1.93 3.19
N VAL A 65 -15.69 -1.39 2.23
CA VAL A 65 -14.31 -1.77 1.96
C VAL A 65 -13.36 -0.75 2.60
N TRP A 66 -12.44 -1.23 3.42
CA TRP A 66 -11.44 -0.41 4.07
C TRP A 66 -10.13 -0.41 3.27
N GLN A 67 -9.45 0.73 3.30
CA GLN A 67 -8.15 0.90 2.66
C GLN A 67 -7.19 1.49 3.70
N ASP A 68 -6.07 0.82 3.91
CA ASP A 68 -5.04 1.26 4.84
C ASP A 68 -3.94 1.99 4.08
N VAL A 69 -3.63 3.21 4.51
CA VAL A 69 -2.65 4.08 3.87
C VAL A 69 -1.39 4.16 4.73
N TYR A 70 -0.25 3.94 4.09
CA TYR A 70 1.07 4.07 4.68
C TYR A 70 1.88 5.12 3.93
N HIS A 71 2.68 5.88 4.66
CA HIS A 71 3.64 6.83 4.09
C HIS A 71 5.03 6.26 4.29
N SER A 72 5.77 6.15 3.21
CA SER A 72 7.13 5.61 3.22
C SER A 72 8.07 6.54 2.48
N GLN A 73 9.31 6.12 2.32
CA GLN A 73 10.33 6.84 1.58
C GLN A 73 11.15 5.87 0.75
N TRP A 74 11.65 6.36 -0.39
CA TRP A 74 12.55 5.60 -1.25
C TRP A 74 13.48 6.59 -1.97
N LYS A 75 14.79 6.47 -1.72
CA LYS A 75 15.82 7.32 -2.34
C LYS A 75 15.48 8.82 -2.25
N GLY A 76 15.06 9.26 -1.07
CA GLY A 76 14.72 10.66 -0.82
C GLY A 76 13.34 11.08 -1.30
N ARG A 77 12.60 10.20 -1.93
CA ARG A 77 11.23 10.46 -2.38
C ARG A 77 10.23 9.98 -1.34
N ARG A 78 9.17 10.75 -1.15
CA ARG A 78 8.09 10.37 -0.24
C ARG A 78 7.09 9.52 -1.02
N LEU A 79 6.67 8.41 -0.42
CA LEU A 79 5.78 7.46 -1.07
C LEU A 79 4.45 7.34 -0.34
N TYR A 80 3.40 7.09 -1.12
CA TYR A 80 2.05 6.82 -0.66
C TYR A 80 1.69 5.40 -1.08
N VAL A 81 1.41 4.54 -0.10
CA VAL A 81 1.09 3.13 -0.33
C VAL A 81 -0.25 2.83 0.29
N LYS A 82 -1.16 2.26 -0.49
CA LYS A 82 -2.50 1.95 -0.02
C LYS A 82 -2.83 0.48 -0.27
N PHE A 83 -3.21 -0.21 0.80
CA PHE A 83 -3.60 -1.62 0.76
C PHE A 83 -5.11 -1.79 0.87
N GLN A 84 -5.61 -2.82 0.22
CA GLN A 84 -7.00 -3.26 0.32
C GLN A 84 -7.01 -4.78 0.28
N LYS A 85 -7.94 -5.40 1.00
CA LYS A 85 -8.12 -6.85 0.96
C LYS A 85 -9.46 -7.19 0.32
N HIS A 86 -9.44 -8.05 -0.70
CA HIS A 86 -10.62 -8.64 -1.30
C HIS A 86 -10.23 -10.08 -1.63
N GLU A 87 -10.50 -11.00 -0.71
CA GLU A 87 -10.01 -12.38 -0.68
C GLU A 87 -8.48 -12.43 -0.41
N LYS A 88 -7.72 -11.59 -1.09
CA LYS A 88 -6.28 -11.43 -0.88
C LYS A 88 -5.94 -9.94 -0.80
N TYR A 89 -4.73 -9.64 -0.35
CA TYR A 89 -4.28 -8.26 -0.26
C TYR A 89 -3.85 -7.73 -1.63
N PHE A 90 -4.26 -6.49 -1.91
CA PHE A 90 -3.87 -5.76 -3.11
C PHE A 90 -3.22 -4.45 -2.72
N ILE A 91 -2.21 -4.03 -3.50
CA ILE A 91 -1.73 -2.66 -3.47
C ILE A 91 -2.58 -1.90 -4.50
N VAL A 92 -3.47 -1.05 -4.01
CA VAL A 92 -4.41 -0.32 -4.86
C VAL A 92 -3.90 1.07 -5.24
N SER A 93 -2.88 1.56 -4.56
CA SER A 93 -2.17 2.78 -4.93
C SER A 93 -0.74 2.71 -4.44
N PHE A 94 0.19 3.15 -5.28
CA PHE A 94 1.62 3.23 -4.97
C PHE A 94 2.17 4.37 -5.79
N LYS A 95 2.46 5.49 -5.16
CA LYS A 95 2.85 6.69 -5.89
C LYS A 95 3.69 7.61 -5.03
N GLU A 96 4.33 8.58 -5.67
CA GLU A 96 5.03 9.65 -4.98
C GLU A 96 4.00 10.62 -4.37
N ARG A 97 4.31 11.08 -3.18
CA ARG A 97 3.50 12.08 -2.46
C ARG A 97 3.82 13.47 -2.93
#